data_03674efb17116a5796b21763a94fe433
#
_entry.id   03674efb17116a5796b21763a94fe433
#
_cell.length_a   1.000
_cell.length_b   1.000
_cell.length_c   1.000
_cell.angle_alpha   90.00
_cell.angle_beta   90.00
_cell.angle_gamma   90.00
#
_symmetry.space_group_name_H-M   'P 1'
#
loop_
_entity.id
_entity.type
_entity.pdbx_description
1 polymer ?
#
loop_
_entity_poly.entity_id
_entity_poly.type
_entity_poly.pdbx_seq_one_letter_code
_entity_poly.pdbx_strand_id
1 'polypeptide(L)'
;MAAICLAAATAVAQQAVPVGLETVSPSPETSFASMSAKQDNGKSSTHITPEQAKQLFSLVDELIKFSSDETGLPIKSTVKRQMTTRAAVQSYLEEKFNDDQDAKRLQRDEIVLKKFGLLDRDFQLKPFLLALLKEQIEAYYDSKTKTVNMLDWVDVEEQKPVLAHELTHALQDQHADLEKWDDQTPDDVSADSASDNDHLARDEMDTARDAVAEGQATAVMMDYILKPAGKSLVKDPEVMDIVKGQMNGADNSPVMARAPLLLSESMLFPYREGLSFEQDIWMDQGKAEAFSGALDHPPTSTWEIINPREYERHQVPSIPLLPDIHPLVDSLYKAYDIGQVGQLDVHILTELFGGDEAARNLTPAWNGGIYWAGQLRSAKTAEEQANLKSLALFYLAAWRNPATAQAFAKLYAGNLGRKYSGLKRDTAAQATAPNDGRTLEQAYSTTEGPVVITTRGKLVFITESFPLELARRLTSLILDAQGTGEMKMAMAGGKAVARTEAGKAEPLSGDVVRFMAHCGVMKAAVDAAAQAGR
;
A
#
# COMPACT_ATOMS: atom_id res chain seq x y z
N MET A 1 -30.13 -44.92 -19.53
CA MET A 1 -30.99 -44.24 -20.50
C MET A 1 -30.43 -42.87 -20.65
N ALA A 2 -29.55 -42.60 -21.61
CA ALA A 2 -29.87 -42.28 -23.01
C ALA A 2 -30.69 -40.99 -23.07
N ALA A 3 -30.40 -39.93 -23.78
CA ALA A 3 -29.57 -39.65 -24.97
C ALA A 3 -29.51 -38.13 -25.13
N ILE A 4 -28.41 -37.53 -25.57
CA ILE A 4 -28.06 -37.11 -26.94
C ILE A 4 -28.92 -35.96 -27.50
N CYS A 5 -28.22 -34.84 -27.87
CA CYS A 5 -28.16 -34.17 -29.17
C CYS A 5 -27.35 -32.87 -29.01
N LEU A 6 -26.18 -32.66 -29.52
CA LEU A 6 -25.62 -32.54 -30.88
C LEU A 6 -25.93 -31.19 -31.56
N ALA A 7 -24.88 -30.40 -31.62
CA ALA A 7 -24.28 -29.54 -32.64
C ALA A 7 -25.12 -28.65 -33.57
N ALA A 8 -24.66 -27.43 -33.76
CA ALA A 8 -24.45 -26.85 -35.09
C ALA A 8 -23.43 -25.70 -35.03
N ALA A 9 -22.31 -25.92 -35.66
CA ALA A 9 -21.34 -24.87 -36.03
C ALA A 9 -21.84 -24.22 -37.34
N THR A 10 -21.71 -22.87 -37.44
CA THR A 10 -21.65 -22.21 -38.74
C THR A 10 -20.58 -21.14 -38.71
N ALA A 11 -19.58 -21.38 -39.52
CA ALA A 11 -18.51 -20.45 -39.88
C ALA A 11 -19.10 -19.29 -40.71
N VAL A 12 -18.63 -18.08 -40.46
CA VAL A 12 -18.70 -16.98 -41.44
C VAL A 12 -17.30 -16.42 -41.64
N ALA A 13 -16.93 -16.36 -42.90
CA ALA A 13 -15.62 -16.06 -43.41
C ALA A 13 -15.24 -14.58 -43.30
N GLN A 14 -13.91 -14.39 -43.22
CA GLN A 14 -13.14 -13.17 -43.38
C GLN A 14 -13.50 -12.35 -44.63
N GLN A 15 -13.58 -11.05 -44.47
CA GLN A 15 -13.13 -10.10 -45.51
C GLN A 15 -12.16 -9.12 -44.90
N ALA A 16 -10.92 -9.22 -45.34
CA ALA A 16 -9.84 -8.28 -45.08
C ALA A 16 -10.02 -7.05 -45.96
N VAL A 17 -9.96 -5.86 -45.37
CA VAL A 17 -9.80 -4.60 -46.08
C VAL A 17 -8.41 -4.06 -45.71
N PRO A 18 -7.56 -3.69 -46.67
CA PRO A 18 -6.24 -3.14 -46.39
C PRO A 18 -6.36 -1.66 -45.97
N VAL A 19 -5.91 -1.30 -44.79
CA VAL A 19 -5.75 0.09 -44.38
C VAL A 19 -4.31 0.48 -44.60
N GLY A 20 -4.13 1.53 -45.44
CA GLY A 20 -2.85 2.10 -45.77
C GLY A 20 -2.15 2.73 -44.57
N LEU A 21 -0.84 2.59 -44.52
CA LEU A 21 0.06 3.30 -43.61
C LEU A 21 0.07 4.80 -43.99
N GLU A 22 -0.60 5.61 -43.19
CA GLU A 22 -0.27 7.04 -43.12
C GLU A 22 0.61 7.28 -41.90
N THR A 23 1.80 7.78 -42.15
CA THR A 23 2.78 8.25 -41.18
C THR A 23 2.24 9.52 -40.51
N VAL A 24 1.80 9.41 -39.25
CA VAL A 24 1.47 10.57 -38.45
C VAL A 24 2.72 11.02 -37.71
N SER A 25 3.20 12.21 -38.04
CA SER A 25 4.24 12.93 -37.31
C SER A 25 3.77 13.26 -35.88
N PRO A 26 4.66 13.27 -34.89
CA PRO A 26 4.28 13.62 -33.52
C PRO A 26 3.94 15.11 -33.44
N SER A 27 2.74 15.42 -33.00
CA SER A 27 2.32 16.78 -32.61
C SER A 27 2.74 17.10 -31.17
N PRO A 28 2.97 18.39 -30.85
CA PRO A 28 3.73 18.80 -29.68
C PRO A 28 2.95 18.71 -28.37
N GLU A 29 3.74 18.60 -27.31
CA GLU A 29 3.40 18.65 -25.90
C GLU A 29 2.19 19.53 -25.56
N THR A 30 1.10 18.89 -25.17
CA THR A 30 0.01 19.58 -24.47
C THR A 30 0.31 19.55 -22.99
N SER A 31 0.74 20.68 -22.45
CA SER A 31 1.04 20.88 -21.05
C SER A 31 -0.17 20.54 -20.18
N PHE A 32 0.03 19.75 -19.14
CA PHE A 32 -0.97 19.37 -18.13
C PHE A 32 -1.71 20.55 -17.50
N ALA A 33 -1.16 21.75 -17.56
CA ALA A 33 -1.76 22.96 -17.03
C ALA A 33 -3.04 23.42 -17.76
N SER A 34 -3.32 22.93 -18.98
CA SER A 34 -4.49 23.37 -19.75
C SER A 34 -5.71 22.44 -19.63
N MET A 35 -5.58 21.27 -19.00
CA MET A 35 -6.70 20.32 -18.83
C MET A 35 -7.50 20.53 -17.53
N SER A 36 -6.96 21.27 -16.58
CA SER A 36 -7.65 21.55 -15.30
C SER A 36 -8.77 22.60 -15.40
N ALA A 37 -8.95 23.25 -16.56
CA ALA A 37 -9.89 24.38 -16.70
C ALA A 37 -11.18 24.06 -17.49
N LYS A 38 -11.45 22.81 -17.88
CA LYS A 38 -12.62 22.48 -18.72
C LYS A 38 -13.34 21.18 -18.35
N GLN A 39 -13.62 20.94 -17.09
CA GLN A 39 -14.66 19.99 -16.70
C GLN A 39 -15.32 20.38 -15.37
N ASP A 40 -15.84 21.57 -15.32
CA ASP A 40 -16.91 21.91 -14.36
C ASP A 40 -18.23 21.63 -15.08
N ASN A 41 -18.61 20.35 -15.15
CA ASN A 41 -19.90 19.92 -15.64
C ASN A 41 -20.94 20.06 -14.51
N GLY A 42 -21.47 21.28 -14.32
CA GLY A 42 -22.89 21.49 -14.01
C GLY A 42 -23.50 20.79 -12.78
N LYS A 43 -22.74 20.26 -11.83
CA LYS A 43 -23.24 20.05 -10.47
C LYS A 43 -23.18 21.39 -9.75
N SER A 44 -24.33 21.96 -9.47
CA SER A 44 -24.51 23.09 -8.56
C SER A 44 -23.56 22.89 -7.38
N SER A 45 -22.68 23.84 -7.10
CA SER A 45 -21.89 23.86 -5.88
C SER A 45 -22.90 23.99 -4.71
N THR A 46 -23.31 22.86 -4.15
CA THR A 46 -24.15 22.82 -2.97
C THR A 46 -23.31 23.33 -1.81
N HIS A 47 -23.36 24.64 -1.56
CA HIS A 47 -22.83 25.18 -0.32
C HIS A 47 -23.84 24.88 0.79
N ILE A 48 -23.42 24.23 1.85
CA ILE A 48 -24.21 23.96 3.05
C ILE A 48 -24.64 25.32 3.65
N THR A 49 -25.96 25.49 3.87
CA THR A 49 -26.48 26.69 4.52
C THR A 49 -26.08 26.72 6.00
N PRO A 50 -26.11 27.92 6.66
CA PRO A 50 -25.85 28.03 8.09
C PRO A 50 -26.75 27.12 8.96
N GLU A 51 -27.99 26.90 8.55
CA GLU A 51 -28.95 26.03 9.22
C GLU A 51 -28.54 24.56 9.09
N GLN A 52 -28.14 24.15 7.89
CA GLN A 52 -27.61 22.80 7.63
C GLN A 52 -26.30 22.55 8.38
N ALA A 53 -25.38 23.52 8.41
CA ALA A 53 -24.16 23.46 9.21
C ALA A 53 -24.46 23.27 10.71
N LYS A 54 -25.45 24.05 11.24
CA LYS A 54 -25.91 23.89 12.61
C LYS A 54 -26.51 22.50 12.87
N GLN A 55 -27.24 21.95 11.91
CA GLN A 55 -27.78 20.59 11.98
C GLN A 55 -26.65 19.56 12.05
N LEU A 56 -25.64 19.63 11.14
CA LEU A 56 -24.48 18.75 11.16
C LEU A 56 -23.72 18.84 12.49
N PHE A 57 -23.51 20.06 13.00
CA PHE A 57 -22.84 20.26 14.29
C PHE A 57 -23.62 19.65 15.45
N SER A 58 -24.94 19.63 15.42
CA SER A 58 -25.74 18.96 16.45
C SER A 58 -25.68 17.44 16.35
N LEU A 59 -25.49 16.88 15.16
CA LEU A 59 -25.37 15.44 14.94
C LEU A 59 -24.06 14.86 15.48
N VAL A 60 -22.99 15.66 15.60
CA VAL A 60 -21.70 15.16 16.14
C VAL A 60 -21.87 14.53 17.54
N ASP A 61 -22.68 15.15 18.42
CA ASP A 61 -22.90 14.66 19.78
C ASP A 61 -23.78 13.37 19.81
N GLU A 62 -24.64 13.18 18.81
CA GLU A 62 -25.43 11.97 18.63
C GLU A 62 -24.58 10.84 18.02
N LEU A 63 -23.83 11.17 16.98
CA LEU A 63 -23.04 10.18 16.24
C LEU A 63 -21.83 9.66 17.03
N ILE A 64 -21.15 10.53 17.80
CA ILE A 64 -20.07 10.03 18.67
C ILE A 64 -20.60 9.06 19.73
N LYS A 65 -21.83 9.28 20.21
CA LYS A 65 -22.47 8.34 21.13
C LYS A 65 -22.82 7.04 20.42
N PHE A 66 -23.34 7.10 19.20
CA PHE A 66 -23.56 5.93 18.35
C PHE A 66 -22.27 5.14 18.17
N SER A 67 -21.17 5.80 17.74
CA SER A 67 -19.86 5.17 17.55
C SER A 67 -19.32 4.57 18.86
N SER A 68 -19.50 5.25 20.00
CA SER A 68 -19.14 4.72 21.32
C SER A 68 -19.96 3.48 21.71
N ASP A 69 -21.25 3.46 21.43
CA ASP A 69 -22.12 2.30 21.69
C ASP A 69 -21.75 1.12 20.75
N GLU A 70 -21.40 1.40 19.48
CA GLU A 70 -20.99 0.36 18.52
C GLU A 70 -19.58 -0.17 18.80
N THR A 71 -18.61 0.64 19.20
CA THR A 71 -17.24 0.20 19.49
C THR A 71 -17.03 -0.31 20.91
N GLY A 72 -17.81 0.21 21.86
CA GLY A 72 -17.55 0.07 23.30
C GLY A 72 -16.44 1.00 23.82
N LEU A 73 -15.83 1.83 22.97
CA LEU A 73 -14.81 2.81 23.37
C LEU A 73 -15.48 3.99 24.10
N PRO A 74 -15.00 4.38 25.30
CA PRO A 74 -15.64 5.44 26.07
C PRO A 74 -15.33 6.83 25.53
N ILE A 75 -16.33 7.71 25.52
CA ILE A 75 -16.14 9.14 25.25
C ILE A 75 -15.43 9.78 26.45
N LYS A 76 -14.15 10.17 26.29
CA LYS A 76 -13.34 10.80 27.35
C LYS A 76 -13.32 12.33 27.25
N SER A 77 -13.54 12.89 26.06
CA SER A 77 -13.51 14.34 25.83
C SER A 77 -14.41 14.75 24.67
N THR A 78 -14.77 16.04 24.62
CA THR A 78 -15.55 16.62 23.52
C THR A 78 -14.69 16.77 22.26
N VAL A 79 -15.22 16.37 21.11
CA VAL A 79 -14.59 16.56 19.80
C VAL A 79 -14.93 17.96 19.28
N LYS A 80 -13.92 18.70 18.85
CA LYS A 80 -14.12 19.96 18.14
C LYS A 80 -14.69 19.68 16.75
N ARG A 81 -15.42 20.63 16.21
CA ARG A 81 -16.11 20.49 14.92
C ARG A 81 -15.94 21.75 14.09
N GLN A 82 -15.65 21.59 12.81
CA GLN A 82 -15.41 22.69 11.90
C GLN A 82 -16.00 22.39 10.53
N MET A 83 -16.57 23.43 9.88
CA MET A 83 -16.93 23.38 8.47
C MET A 83 -15.73 23.83 7.64
N THR A 84 -15.37 23.07 6.61
CA THR A 84 -14.18 23.28 5.80
C THR A 84 -14.56 23.48 4.33
N THR A 85 -13.93 24.43 3.66
CA THR A 85 -14.14 24.71 2.24
C THR A 85 -13.17 23.95 1.35
N ARG A 86 -13.51 23.79 0.04
CA ARG A 86 -12.58 23.19 -0.95
C ARG A 86 -11.19 23.85 -0.94
N ALA A 87 -11.14 25.17 -0.81
CA ALA A 87 -9.88 25.90 -0.76
C ALA A 87 -9.06 25.56 0.50
N ALA A 88 -9.73 25.42 1.65
CA ALA A 88 -9.08 25.03 2.89
C ALA A 88 -8.56 23.58 2.85
N VAL A 89 -9.34 22.65 2.28
CA VAL A 89 -8.90 21.27 2.06
C VAL A 89 -7.70 21.23 1.10
N GLN A 90 -7.74 22.00 0.02
CA GLN A 90 -6.60 22.09 -0.89
C GLN A 90 -5.34 22.58 -0.18
N SER A 91 -5.46 23.64 0.63
CA SER A 91 -4.33 24.17 1.40
C SER A 91 -3.82 23.15 2.43
N TYR A 92 -4.72 22.44 3.10
CA TYR A 92 -4.38 21.39 4.04
C TYR A 92 -3.58 20.26 3.34
N LEU A 93 -4.04 19.76 2.20
CA LEU A 93 -3.34 18.74 1.44
C LEU A 93 -1.97 19.22 0.93
N GLU A 94 -1.90 20.46 0.43
CA GLU A 94 -0.63 21.06 -0.03
C GLU A 94 0.37 21.24 1.12
N GLU A 95 -0.09 21.63 2.31
CA GLU A 95 0.71 21.74 3.53
C GLU A 95 1.22 20.35 3.96
N LYS A 96 0.34 19.36 4.03
CA LYS A 96 0.72 17.96 4.29
C LYS A 96 1.83 17.50 3.34
N PHE A 97 1.69 17.71 2.04
CA PHE A 97 2.72 17.35 1.04
C PHE A 97 4.04 18.12 1.16
N ASN A 98 4.06 19.28 1.78
CA ASN A 98 5.27 20.09 1.89
C ASN A 98 5.98 19.93 3.23
N ASP A 99 5.23 19.77 4.30
CA ASP A 99 5.73 19.80 5.68
C ASP A 99 5.68 18.42 6.36
N ASP A 100 4.79 17.55 5.90
CA ASP A 100 4.68 16.19 6.42
C ASP A 100 5.91 15.35 6.06
N GLN A 101 6.43 14.60 7.02
CA GLN A 101 7.59 13.74 6.79
C GLN A 101 7.22 12.56 5.88
N ASP A 102 5.98 12.05 6.01
CA ASP A 102 5.47 10.95 5.18
C ASP A 102 5.40 11.35 3.71
N ALA A 103 4.90 12.57 3.42
CA ALA A 103 4.90 13.08 2.04
C ALA A 103 6.30 13.29 1.46
N LYS A 104 7.27 13.69 2.28
CA LYS A 104 8.67 13.83 1.87
C LYS A 104 9.29 12.46 1.60
N ARG A 105 8.95 11.45 2.41
CA ARG A 105 9.35 10.07 2.20
C ARG A 105 8.76 9.54 0.90
N LEU A 106 7.46 9.65 0.73
CA LEU A 106 6.76 9.22 -0.48
C LEU A 106 7.35 9.84 -1.77
N GLN A 107 7.81 11.11 -1.72
CA GLN A 107 8.53 11.73 -2.83
C GLN A 107 9.92 11.09 -3.08
N ARG A 108 10.61 10.67 -2.01
CA ARG A 108 11.88 9.93 -2.11
C ARG A 108 11.64 8.53 -2.67
N ASP A 109 10.60 7.86 -2.17
CA ASP A 109 10.32 6.47 -2.49
C ASP A 109 9.77 6.31 -3.91
N GLU A 110 9.24 7.37 -4.52
CA GLU A 110 8.84 7.36 -5.94
C GLU A 110 9.92 6.74 -6.84
N ILE A 111 11.21 7.02 -6.57
CA ILE A 111 12.32 6.48 -7.35
C ILE A 111 12.53 4.97 -7.09
N VAL A 112 12.31 4.53 -5.85
CA VAL A 112 12.38 3.11 -5.47
C VAL A 112 11.21 2.33 -6.10
N LEU A 113 9.99 2.85 -6.01
CA LEU A 113 8.80 2.25 -6.62
C LEU A 113 8.94 2.11 -8.14
N LYS A 114 9.50 3.14 -8.81
CA LYS A 114 9.85 3.07 -10.24
C LYS A 114 10.94 2.02 -10.51
N LYS A 115 11.90 1.88 -9.61
CA LYS A 115 12.98 0.88 -9.72
C LYS A 115 12.44 -0.54 -9.55
N PHE A 116 11.49 -0.77 -8.65
CA PHE A 116 10.76 -2.03 -8.55
C PHE A 116 9.87 -2.31 -9.76
N GLY A 117 9.47 -1.28 -10.51
CA GLY A 117 8.54 -1.37 -11.64
C GLY A 117 7.07 -1.38 -11.21
N LEU A 118 6.79 -0.89 -10.00
CA LEU A 118 5.45 -0.68 -9.43
C LEU A 118 4.81 0.61 -9.93
N LEU A 119 5.62 1.58 -10.33
CA LEU A 119 5.21 2.79 -11.03
C LEU A 119 5.93 2.89 -12.38
N ASP A 120 5.26 3.44 -13.36
CA ASP A 120 5.87 3.76 -14.65
C ASP A 120 6.96 4.84 -14.47
N ARG A 121 7.99 4.81 -15.31
CA ARG A 121 9.19 5.65 -15.15
C ARG A 121 8.92 7.15 -15.27
N ASP A 122 7.94 7.54 -16.05
CA ASP A 122 7.49 8.91 -16.28
C ASP A 122 6.33 9.34 -15.38
N PHE A 123 5.82 8.44 -14.54
CA PHE A 123 4.74 8.74 -13.61
C PHE A 123 5.15 9.86 -12.64
N GLN A 124 4.22 10.75 -12.34
CA GLN A 124 4.41 11.87 -11.40
C GLN A 124 3.55 11.63 -10.16
N LEU A 125 4.15 11.10 -9.10
CA LEU A 125 3.44 10.64 -7.91
C LEU A 125 2.72 11.77 -7.18
N LYS A 126 3.42 12.84 -6.80
CA LYS A 126 2.83 13.96 -6.03
C LYS A 126 1.65 14.64 -6.73
N PRO A 127 1.72 15.06 -8.00
CA PRO A 127 0.57 15.66 -8.69
C PRO A 127 -0.62 14.72 -8.80
N PHE A 128 -0.35 13.41 -8.99
CA PHE A 128 -1.40 12.41 -9.07
C PHE A 128 -2.11 12.22 -7.74
N LEU A 129 -1.36 12.07 -6.65
CA LEU A 129 -1.92 11.91 -5.30
C LEU A 129 -2.73 13.14 -4.87
N LEU A 130 -2.25 14.36 -5.16
CA LEU A 130 -3.03 15.57 -4.89
C LEU A 130 -4.37 15.58 -5.65
N ALA A 131 -4.38 15.13 -6.90
CA ALA A 131 -5.62 15.05 -7.68
C ALA A 131 -6.55 13.96 -7.13
N LEU A 132 -6.00 12.81 -6.76
CA LEU A 132 -6.74 11.68 -6.21
C LEU A 132 -7.37 12.02 -4.86
N LEU A 133 -6.61 12.61 -3.94
CA LEU A 133 -7.11 13.03 -2.63
C LEU A 133 -8.21 14.09 -2.72
N LYS A 134 -8.05 15.08 -3.61
CA LYS A 134 -9.11 16.08 -3.86
C LYS A 134 -10.41 15.48 -4.39
N GLU A 135 -10.33 14.37 -5.11
CA GLU A 135 -11.49 13.64 -5.62
C GLU A 135 -12.12 12.74 -4.55
N GLN A 136 -11.31 12.16 -3.68
CA GLN A 136 -11.73 11.09 -2.76
C GLN A 136 -12.14 11.58 -1.36
N ILE A 137 -11.64 12.72 -0.90
CA ILE A 137 -11.91 13.18 0.47
C ILE A 137 -13.37 13.57 0.68
N GLU A 138 -14.01 13.03 1.72
CA GLU A 138 -15.41 13.29 2.10
C GLU A 138 -15.54 13.98 3.48
N ALA A 139 -14.62 13.74 4.40
CA ALA A 139 -14.39 14.42 5.67
C ALA A 139 -13.03 13.99 6.23
N TYR A 140 -12.59 14.55 7.34
CA TYR A 140 -11.43 14.05 8.06
C TYR A 140 -11.42 14.46 9.53
N TYR A 141 -10.88 13.58 10.38
CA TYR A 141 -10.54 13.88 11.76
C TYR A 141 -9.08 14.30 11.85
N ASP A 142 -8.80 15.45 12.45
CA ASP A 142 -7.44 15.91 12.71
C ASP A 142 -7.07 15.57 14.16
N SER A 143 -6.21 14.56 14.34
CA SER A 143 -5.74 14.09 15.65
C SER A 143 -4.92 15.14 16.39
N LYS A 144 -4.22 16.05 15.69
CA LYS A 144 -3.43 17.12 16.31
C LYS A 144 -4.30 18.18 16.97
N THR A 145 -5.33 18.60 16.26
CA THR A 145 -6.27 19.64 16.75
C THR A 145 -7.48 19.08 17.48
N LYS A 146 -7.69 17.75 17.44
CA LYS A 146 -8.86 17.01 17.97
C LYS A 146 -10.16 17.56 17.38
N THR A 147 -10.16 17.74 16.05
CA THR A 147 -11.23 18.39 15.29
C THR A 147 -11.74 17.50 14.18
N VAL A 148 -13.06 17.28 14.11
CA VAL A 148 -13.69 16.70 12.92
C VAL A 148 -14.01 17.82 11.93
N ASN A 149 -13.57 17.65 10.69
CA ASN A 149 -13.70 18.62 9.59
C ASN A 149 -14.75 18.10 8.59
N MET A 150 -15.86 18.83 8.49
CA MET A 150 -16.98 18.55 7.59
C MET A 150 -16.89 19.45 6.36
N LEU A 151 -17.30 18.95 5.21
CA LEU A 151 -17.14 19.65 3.94
C LEU A 151 -18.38 20.47 3.57
N ASP A 152 -18.20 21.72 3.17
CA ASP A 152 -19.30 22.66 2.86
C ASP A 152 -19.98 22.39 1.49
N TRP A 153 -19.45 21.45 0.72
CA TRP A 153 -19.96 21.10 -0.62
C TRP A 153 -20.53 19.67 -0.73
N VAL A 154 -20.51 18.89 0.34
CA VAL A 154 -21.08 17.54 0.41
C VAL A 154 -22.45 17.61 1.09
N ASP A 155 -23.43 16.88 0.57
CA ASP A 155 -24.79 16.88 1.13
C ASP A 155 -24.82 16.39 2.59
N VAL A 156 -25.72 16.96 3.39
CA VAL A 156 -25.85 16.62 4.82
C VAL A 156 -26.11 15.13 5.04
N GLU A 157 -26.95 14.52 4.20
CA GLU A 157 -27.30 13.11 4.35
C GLU A 157 -26.12 12.20 3.98
N GLU A 158 -25.32 12.60 2.98
CA GLU A 158 -24.10 11.88 2.58
C GLU A 158 -23.02 11.99 3.66
N GLN A 159 -22.95 13.10 4.41
CA GLN A 159 -21.96 13.27 5.48
C GLN A 159 -22.28 12.51 6.77
N LYS A 160 -23.51 12.05 7.02
CA LYS A 160 -23.86 11.36 8.28
C LYS A 160 -23.06 10.06 8.51
N PRO A 161 -23.03 9.11 7.56
CA PRO A 161 -22.22 7.90 7.74
C PRO A 161 -20.72 8.22 7.83
N VAL A 162 -20.25 9.21 7.04
CA VAL A 162 -18.86 9.68 7.09
C VAL A 162 -18.52 10.24 8.47
N LEU A 163 -19.43 11.00 9.09
CA LEU A 163 -19.22 11.50 10.45
C LEU A 163 -19.16 10.38 11.49
N ALA A 164 -19.93 9.30 11.32
CA ALA A 164 -19.80 8.14 12.22
C ALA A 164 -18.41 7.50 12.13
N HIS A 165 -17.85 7.45 10.92
CA HIS A 165 -16.46 7.02 10.67
C HIS A 165 -15.45 7.95 11.36
N GLU A 166 -15.48 9.24 11.07
CA GLU A 166 -14.53 10.22 11.62
C GLU A 166 -14.60 10.34 13.16
N LEU A 167 -15.79 10.18 13.72
CA LEU A 167 -15.97 10.18 15.17
C LEU A 167 -15.50 8.88 15.82
N THR A 168 -15.38 7.78 15.06
CA THR A 168 -14.70 6.58 15.51
C THR A 168 -13.21 6.82 15.66
N HIS A 169 -12.57 7.49 14.71
CA HIS A 169 -11.17 7.94 14.87
C HIS A 169 -10.98 8.83 16.09
N ALA A 170 -11.95 9.71 16.39
CA ALA A 170 -11.88 10.51 17.60
C ALA A 170 -11.96 9.67 18.90
N LEU A 171 -12.67 8.54 18.88
CA LEU A 171 -12.72 7.60 20.02
C LEU A 171 -11.45 6.76 20.12
N GLN A 172 -10.92 6.29 18.99
CA GLN A 172 -9.63 5.60 18.91
C GLN A 172 -8.50 6.49 19.44
N ASP A 173 -8.47 7.74 19.02
CA ASP A 173 -7.52 8.74 19.50
C ASP A 173 -7.64 9.04 20.99
N GLN A 174 -8.85 9.10 21.51
CA GLN A 174 -9.08 9.20 22.96
C GLN A 174 -8.68 7.92 23.72
N HIS A 175 -8.68 6.76 23.06
CA HIS A 175 -8.26 5.49 23.65
C HIS A 175 -6.75 5.32 23.64
N ALA A 176 -6.11 5.48 22.49
CA ALA A 176 -4.74 5.07 22.21
C ALA A 176 -3.75 6.22 21.91
N ASP A 177 -4.20 7.49 21.76
CA ASP A 177 -3.38 8.61 21.26
C ASP A 177 -2.78 8.28 19.87
N LEU A 178 -3.62 8.37 18.83
CA LEU A 178 -3.30 7.86 17.49
C LEU A 178 -1.95 8.36 16.95
N GLU A 179 -1.54 9.61 17.23
CA GLU A 179 -0.25 10.10 16.77
C GLU A 179 0.94 9.29 17.30
N LYS A 180 0.84 8.77 18.55
CA LYS A 180 1.89 7.93 19.14
C LYS A 180 1.69 6.46 18.83
N TRP A 181 0.42 6.05 18.73
CA TRP A 181 0.04 4.67 18.49
C TRP A 181 0.49 4.22 17.09
N ASP A 182 0.41 5.13 16.13
CA ASP A 182 0.69 4.90 14.73
C ASP A 182 2.17 5.13 14.33
N ASP A 183 2.99 5.71 15.20
CA ASP A 183 4.37 6.08 14.92
C ASP A 183 5.35 5.06 15.50
N GLN A 184 5.47 3.89 14.86
CA GLN A 184 6.29 2.77 15.33
C GLN A 184 7.56 2.54 14.52
N THR A 185 7.53 2.82 13.24
CA THR A 185 8.68 2.61 12.35
C THR A 185 9.82 3.57 12.67
N PRO A 186 11.07 3.10 12.73
CA PRO A 186 12.23 3.96 13.01
C PRO A 186 12.49 5.00 11.93
N ASP A 187 12.98 6.17 12.36
CA ASP A 187 13.24 7.30 11.46
C ASP A 187 14.51 7.17 10.59
N ASP A 188 15.40 6.23 10.88
CA ASP A 188 16.72 6.18 10.26
C ASP A 188 16.84 5.11 9.17
N VAL A 189 17.26 5.53 7.98
CA VAL A 189 17.90 4.63 7.03
C VAL A 189 19.34 4.43 7.53
N SER A 190 19.60 3.28 8.01
CA SER A 190 20.63 2.88 8.93
C SER A 190 22.10 3.13 8.52
N ALA A 191 22.92 3.27 9.55
CA ALA A 191 24.38 3.26 9.46
C ALA A 191 25.02 1.92 9.86
N ASP A 192 24.24 0.96 10.40
CA ASP A 192 24.77 -0.34 10.85
C ASP A 192 23.71 -1.45 10.81
N SER A 193 24.18 -2.69 10.79
CA SER A 193 23.34 -3.89 10.66
C SER A 193 22.34 -4.09 11.80
N ALA A 194 22.58 -3.55 12.99
CA ALA A 194 21.68 -3.72 14.12
C ALA A 194 20.43 -2.84 13.94
N SER A 195 20.65 -1.57 13.58
CA SER A 195 19.57 -0.64 13.28
C SER A 195 18.82 -1.01 12.00
N ASP A 196 19.49 -1.57 10.96
CA ASP A 196 18.81 -2.14 9.79
C ASP A 196 17.80 -3.20 10.17
N ASN A 197 18.21 -4.17 11.00
CA ASN A 197 17.29 -5.24 11.41
C ASN A 197 16.21 -4.78 12.39
N ASP A 198 16.47 -3.78 13.24
CA ASP A 198 15.44 -3.15 14.08
C ASP A 198 14.41 -2.41 13.23
N HIS A 199 14.86 -1.71 12.20
CA HIS A 199 14.00 -1.06 11.22
C HIS A 199 13.12 -2.10 10.52
N LEU A 200 13.73 -3.12 9.90
CA LEU A 200 13.01 -4.18 9.23
C LEU A 200 12.02 -4.91 10.14
N ALA A 201 12.28 -5.04 11.43
CA ALA A 201 11.37 -5.70 12.37
C ALA A 201 10.08 -4.89 12.63
N ARG A 202 10.07 -3.58 12.38
CA ARG A 202 8.96 -2.69 12.70
C ARG A 202 8.32 -2.02 11.49
N ASP A 203 8.86 -2.26 10.34
CA ASP A 203 8.57 -1.56 9.08
C ASP A 203 7.09 -1.63 8.65
N GLU A 204 6.43 -2.75 8.82
CA GLU A 204 5.01 -2.92 8.47
C GLU A 204 4.01 -2.55 9.58
N MET A 205 4.49 -2.15 10.78
CA MET A 205 3.61 -1.93 11.93
C MET A 205 2.63 -0.78 11.70
N ASP A 206 3.10 0.31 11.12
CA ASP A 206 2.27 1.49 10.92
C ASP A 206 1.17 1.19 9.87
N THR A 207 1.50 0.53 8.76
CA THR A 207 0.52 0.09 7.75
C THR A 207 -0.54 -0.87 8.32
N ALA A 208 -0.13 -1.79 9.20
CA ALA A 208 -1.06 -2.71 9.84
C ALA A 208 -2.00 -1.98 10.81
N ARG A 209 -1.49 -0.98 11.53
CA ARG A 209 -2.28 -0.14 12.44
C ARG A 209 -3.26 0.76 11.70
N ASP A 210 -2.84 1.38 10.59
CA ASP A 210 -3.75 2.11 9.71
C ASP A 210 -4.92 1.23 9.26
N ALA A 211 -4.64 -0.04 8.90
CA ALA A 211 -5.68 -0.98 8.51
C ALA A 211 -6.63 -1.31 9.67
N VAL A 212 -6.16 -1.39 10.91
CA VAL A 212 -7.04 -1.55 12.09
C VAL A 212 -7.88 -0.30 12.31
N ALA A 213 -7.27 0.88 12.31
CA ALA A 213 -7.97 2.13 12.57
C ALA A 213 -9.09 2.38 11.54
N GLU A 214 -8.74 2.28 10.26
CA GLU A 214 -9.69 2.46 9.15
C GLU A 214 -10.72 1.34 9.06
N GLY A 215 -10.32 0.11 9.33
CA GLY A 215 -11.22 -1.04 9.37
C GLY A 215 -12.30 -0.89 10.41
N GLN A 216 -11.95 -0.50 11.64
CA GLN A 216 -12.89 -0.22 12.75
C GLN A 216 -13.83 0.94 12.41
N ALA A 217 -13.29 2.04 11.91
CA ALA A 217 -14.09 3.21 11.55
C ALA A 217 -15.07 2.88 10.40
N THR A 218 -14.61 2.09 9.42
CA THR A 218 -15.47 1.61 8.32
C THR A 218 -16.53 0.64 8.82
N ALA A 219 -16.22 -0.23 9.77
CA ALA A 219 -17.22 -1.14 10.38
C ALA A 219 -18.35 -0.36 11.06
N VAL A 220 -18.03 0.69 11.81
CA VAL A 220 -19.02 1.57 12.46
C VAL A 220 -19.85 2.33 11.41
N MET A 221 -19.23 2.85 10.36
CA MET A 221 -19.93 3.49 9.24
C MET A 221 -20.90 2.53 8.57
N MET A 222 -20.47 1.29 8.31
CA MET A 222 -21.31 0.25 7.72
C MET A 222 -22.53 -0.07 8.62
N ASP A 223 -22.32 -0.29 9.90
CA ASP A 223 -23.43 -0.58 10.82
C ASP A 223 -24.38 0.62 10.96
N TYR A 224 -23.89 1.86 10.87
CA TYR A 224 -24.75 3.04 10.79
C TYR A 224 -25.68 3.00 9.57
N ILE A 225 -25.18 2.60 8.40
CA ILE A 225 -25.96 2.49 7.15
C ILE A 225 -26.91 1.30 7.17
N LEU A 226 -26.49 0.17 7.74
CA LEU A 226 -27.25 -1.09 7.75
C LEU A 226 -28.36 -1.13 8.80
N LYS A 227 -28.18 -0.45 9.93
CA LYS A 227 -29.08 -0.48 11.08
C LYS A 227 -30.53 -0.10 10.77
N PRO A 228 -30.85 0.91 9.93
CA PRO A 228 -32.23 1.21 9.55
C PRO A 228 -32.93 0.06 8.83
N ALA A 229 -32.18 -0.80 8.13
CA ALA A 229 -32.69 -2.02 7.48
C ALA A 229 -32.73 -3.25 8.42
N GLY A 230 -32.34 -3.09 9.68
CA GLY A 230 -32.26 -4.18 10.65
C GLY A 230 -31.08 -5.14 10.43
N LYS A 231 -30.10 -4.74 9.62
CA LYS A 231 -28.89 -5.50 9.29
C LYS A 231 -27.69 -5.03 10.10
N SER A 232 -26.64 -5.83 10.13
CA SER A 232 -25.32 -5.46 10.65
C SER A 232 -24.23 -6.33 10.03
N LEU A 233 -22.97 -5.87 10.04
CA LEU A 233 -21.82 -6.60 9.52
C LEU A 233 -21.67 -8.02 10.11
N VAL A 234 -21.94 -8.17 11.40
CA VAL A 234 -21.77 -9.44 12.12
C VAL A 234 -22.93 -10.40 11.90
N LYS A 235 -24.17 -9.87 11.75
CA LYS A 235 -25.36 -10.70 11.55
C LYS A 235 -25.60 -11.11 10.12
N ASP A 236 -25.12 -10.29 9.19
CA ASP A 236 -25.36 -10.41 7.75
C ASP A 236 -24.01 -10.42 7.01
N PRO A 237 -23.16 -11.45 7.22
CA PRO A 237 -21.78 -11.47 6.70
C PRO A 237 -21.69 -11.41 5.18
N GLU A 238 -22.76 -11.77 4.45
CA GLU A 238 -22.83 -11.61 2.99
C GLU A 238 -22.74 -10.17 2.50
N VAL A 239 -22.96 -9.20 3.39
CA VAL A 239 -22.79 -7.77 3.08
C VAL A 239 -21.33 -7.47 2.72
N MET A 240 -20.37 -8.18 3.33
CA MET A 240 -18.94 -8.01 3.05
C MET A 240 -18.59 -8.28 1.57
N ASP A 241 -19.14 -9.33 0.98
CA ASP A 241 -18.89 -9.65 -0.44
C ASP A 241 -19.39 -8.53 -1.37
N ILE A 242 -20.53 -7.92 -1.01
CA ILE A 242 -21.07 -6.77 -1.74
C ILE A 242 -20.13 -5.56 -1.60
N VAL A 243 -19.69 -5.25 -0.39
CA VAL A 243 -18.80 -4.11 -0.11
C VAL A 243 -17.47 -4.27 -0.85
N LYS A 244 -16.82 -5.43 -0.73
CA LYS A 244 -15.56 -5.72 -1.45
C LYS A 244 -15.73 -5.62 -2.97
N GLY A 245 -16.82 -6.17 -3.52
CA GLY A 245 -17.11 -6.09 -4.93
C GLY A 245 -17.29 -4.66 -5.44
N GLN A 246 -17.91 -3.80 -4.63
CA GLN A 246 -18.13 -2.39 -4.98
C GLN A 246 -16.85 -1.54 -4.85
N MET A 247 -16.02 -1.80 -3.85
CA MET A 247 -14.73 -1.10 -3.70
C MET A 247 -13.79 -1.38 -4.88
N ASN A 248 -13.85 -2.58 -5.46
CA ASN A 248 -13.06 -2.94 -6.64
C ASN A 248 -13.58 -2.28 -7.94
N GLY A 249 -14.84 -1.84 -7.97
CA GLY A 249 -15.50 -1.22 -9.13
C GLY A 249 -15.46 0.31 -9.08
N ALA A 250 -14.29 0.92 -9.10
CA ALA A 250 -14.09 2.39 -8.99
C ALA A 250 -14.60 3.22 -10.20
N ASP A 251 -15.65 2.78 -10.88
CA ASP A 251 -16.13 3.34 -12.17
C ASP A 251 -16.63 4.79 -12.10
N ASN A 252 -16.87 5.34 -10.92
CA ASN A 252 -17.45 6.68 -10.75
C ASN A 252 -16.42 7.78 -10.41
N SER A 253 -15.14 7.43 -10.32
CA SER A 253 -14.07 8.33 -9.92
C SER A 253 -13.01 8.45 -11.03
N PRO A 254 -13.05 9.52 -11.85
CA PRO A 254 -12.16 9.65 -13.03
C PRO A 254 -10.67 9.64 -12.73
N VAL A 255 -10.23 10.09 -11.55
CA VAL A 255 -8.82 10.03 -11.15
C VAL A 255 -8.47 8.61 -10.70
N MET A 256 -9.31 8.03 -9.84
CA MET A 256 -9.13 6.66 -9.34
C MET A 256 -9.09 5.63 -10.48
N ALA A 257 -9.98 5.74 -11.47
CA ALA A 257 -10.01 4.85 -12.64
C ALA A 257 -8.71 4.84 -13.48
N ARG A 258 -7.80 5.80 -13.25
CA ARG A 258 -6.49 5.90 -13.90
C ARG A 258 -5.34 5.63 -12.94
N ALA A 259 -5.63 5.29 -11.70
CA ALA A 259 -4.61 5.02 -10.70
C ALA A 259 -3.77 3.80 -11.11
N PRO A 260 -2.44 3.87 -11.02
CA PRO A 260 -1.61 2.67 -11.04
C PRO A 260 -2.10 1.66 -10.01
N LEU A 261 -1.95 0.36 -10.30
CA LEU A 261 -2.39 -0.71 -9.40
C LEU A 261 -1.84 -0.54 -7.98
N LEU A 262 -0.58 -0.13 -7.83
CA LEU A 262 0.00 0.19 -6.52
C LEU A 262 -0.87 1.18 -5.75
N LEU A 263 -1.25 2.29 -6.37
CA LEU A 263 -1.98 3.36 -5.68
C LEU A 263 -3.42 2.96 -5.36
N SER A 264 -4.09 2.25 -6.28
CA SER A 264 -5.47 1.76 -6.05
C SER A 264 -5.51 0.71 -4.94
N GLU A 265 -4.62 -0.28 -4.96
CA GLU A 265 -4.58 -1.33 -3.95
C GLU A 265 -4.17 -0.78 -2.58
N SER A 266 -3.14 0.08 -2.52
CA SER A 266 -2.70 0.70 -1.26
C SER A 266 -3.78 1.59 -0.65
N MET A 267 -4.49 2.37 -1.47
CA MET A 267 -5.58 3.22 -0.99
C MET A 267 -6.76 2.41 -0.43
N LEU A 268 -7.11 1.31 -1.08
CA LEU A 268 -8.27 0.51 -0.69
C LEU A 268 -7.96 -0.50 0.42
N PHE A 269 -6.69 -0.83 0.65
CA PHE A 269 -6.27 -1.85 1.60
C PHE A 269 -6.81 -1.63 3.02
N PRO A 270 -6.67 -0.45 3.67
CA PRO A 270 -7.18 -0.22 5.01
C PRO A 270 -8.70 -0.39 5.09
N TYR A 271 -9.42 0.06 4.10
CA TYR A 271 -10.89 0.01 4.05
C TYR A 271 -11.42 -1.37 3.69
N ARG A 272 -10.73 -2.12 2.83
CA ARG A 272 -11.18 -3.43 2.34
C ARG A 272 -10.68 -4.58 3.21
N GLU A 273 -9.37 -4.66 3.41
CA GLU A 273 -8.79 -5.74 4.20
C GLU A 273 -8.85 -5.44 5.71
N GLY A 274 -8.72 -4.17 6.11
CA GLY A 274 -8.94 -3.74 7.49
C GLY A 274 -10.37 -4.00 7.96
N LEU A 275 -11.38 -3.68 7.13
CA LEU A 275 -12.78 -4.01 7.45
C LEU A 275 -13.01 -5.52 7.56
N SER A 276 -12.36 -6.31 6.68
CA SER A 276 -12.46 -7.77 6.75
C SER A 276 -11.83 -8.33 8.01
N PHE A 277 -10.66 -7.83 8.37
CA PHE A 277 -9.96 -8.16 9.61
C PHE A 277 -10.86 -7.85 10.81
N GLU A 278 -11.42 -6.66 10.86
CA GLU A 278 -12.30 -6.23 11.95
C GLU A 278 -13.54 -7.12 12.07
N GLN A 279 -14.19 -7.45 10.94
CA GLN A 279 -15.36 -8.33 10.93
C GLN A 279 -15.00 -9.73 11.43
N ASP A 280 -13.90 -10.31 10.97
CA ASP A 280 -13.47 -11.66 11.37
C ASP A 280 -13.19 -11.73 12.89
N ILE A 281 -12.42 -10.76 13.43
CA ILE A 281 -12.16 -10.70 14.87
C ILE A 281 -13.45 -10.49 15.68
N TRP A 282 -14.34 -9.62 15.20
CA TRP A 282 -15.62 -9.39 15.86
C TRP A 282 -16.51 -10.64 15.90
N MET A 283 -16.56 -11.39 14.79
CA MET A 283 -17.34 -12.63 14.71
C MET A 283 -16.76 -13.74 15.57
N ASP A 284 -15.44 -13.89 15.61
CA ASP A 284 -14.76 -15.00 16.27
C ASP A 284 -14.51 -14.72 17.76
N GLN A 285 -14.14 -13.50 18.16
CA GLN A 285 -13.75 -13.14 19.52
C GLN A 285 -14.66 -12.10 20.21
N GLY A 286 -15.52 -11.45 19.44
CA GLY A 286 -16.49 -10.49 19.94
C GLY A 286 -15.99 -9.05 19.92
N LYS A 287 -16.93 -8.13 20.17
CA LYS A 287 -16.76 -6.69 20.03
C LYS A 287 -15.57 -6.12 20.80
N ALA A 288 -15.36 -6.53 22.05
CA ALA A 288 -14.30 -5.97 22.88
C ALA A 288 -12.90 -6.27 22.30
N GLU A 289 -12.69 -7.47 21.76
CA GLU A 289 -11.43 -7.82 21.13
C GLU A 289 -11.25 -7.10 19.80
N ALA A 290 -12.28 -7.04 18.97
CA ALA A 290 -12.26 -6.35 17.70
C ALA A 290 -11.86 -4.87 17.85
N PHE A 291 -12.49 -4.13 18.76
CA PHE A 291 -12.22 -2.70 18.92
C PHE A 291 -11.08 -2.43 19.92
N SER A 292 -11.33 -2.47 21.21
CA SER A 292 -10.29 -2.12 22.20
C SER A 292 -9.12 -3.11 22.20
N GLY A 293 -9.37 -4.41 21.98
CA GLY A 293 -8.33 -5.42 21.96
C GLY A 293 -7.34 -5.21 20.82
N ALA A 294 -7.82 -4.96 19.61
CA ALA A 294 -6.95 -4.69 18.45
C ALA A 294 -6.20 -3.35 18.56
N LEU A 295 -6.73 -2.35 19.29
CA LEU A 295 -5.99 -1.12 19.60
C LEU A 295 -4.92 -1.36 20.69
N ASP A 296 -5.20 -2.22 21.69
CA ASP A 296 -4.26 -2.52 22.78
C ASP A 296 -3.16 -3.50 22.34
N HIS A 297 -3.46 -4.38 21.39
CA HIS A 297 -2.57 -5.42 20.85
C HIS A 297 -2.61 -5.45 19.32
N PRO A 298 -2.18 -4.35 18.66
CA PRO A 298 -2.31 -4.25 17.21
C PRO A 298 -1.48 -5.29 16.46
N PRO A 299 -1.94 -5.71 15.27
CA PRO A 299 -1.12 -6.51 14.36
C PRO A 299 0.15 -5.76 13.97
N THR A 300 1.18 -6.50 13.58
CA THR A 300 2.52 -5.99 13.29
C THR A 300 2.87 -6.00 11.81
N SER A 301 1.95 -6.49 10.97
CA SER A 301 2.20 -6.64 9.53
C SER A 301 0.91 -6.72 8.72
N THR A 302 1.01 -6.37 7.44
CA THR A 302 -0.07 -6.56 6.47
C THR A 302 -0.48 -8.03 6.32
N TRP A 303 0.46 -8.96 6.63
CA TRP A 303 0.16 -10.38 6.62
C TRP A 303 -0.89 -10.78 7.67
N GLU A 304 -0.81 -10.21 8.88
CA GLU A 304 -1.78 -10.49 9.94
C GLU A 304 -3.16 -9.90 9.61
N ILE A 305 -3.21 -8.73 8.96
CA ILE A 305 -4.44 -8.12 8.46
C ILE A 305 -5.11 -9.02 7.40
N ILE A 306 -4.34 -9.52 6.43
CA ILE A 306 -4.84 -10.41 5.37
C ILE A 306 -5.19 -11.81 5.91
N ASN A 307 -4.59 -12.21 7.04
CA ASN A 307 -4.78 -13.53 7.65
C ASN A 307 -5.22 -13.41 9.12
N PRO A 308 -6.42 -12.91 9.44
CA PRO A 308 -6.85 -12.60 10.82
C PRO A 308 -6.78 -13.80 11.76
N ARG A 309 -7.00 -15.02 11.26
CA ARG A 309 -6.84 -16.24 12.08
C ARG A 309 -5.41 -16.48 12.56
N GLU A 310 -4.40 -15.98 11.85
CA GLU A 310 -3.02 -16.08 12.28
C GLU A 310 -2.69 -15.02 13.33
N TYR A 311 -3.28 -13.81 13.23
CA TYR A 311 -3.25 -12.81 14.29
C TYR A 311 -3.86 -13.37 15.59
N GLU A 312 -5.04 -14.01 15.54
CA GLU A 312 -5.69 -14.66 16.68
C GLU A 312 -4.83 -15.76 17.32
N ARG A 313 -4.00 -16.43 16.54
CA ARG A 313 -3.05 -17.46 17.01
C ARG A 313 -1.74 -16.86 17.50
N HIS A 314 -1.59 -15.53 17.49
CA HIS A 314 -0.35 -14.82 17.80
C HIS A 314 0.83 -15.29 16.91
N GLN A 315 0.55 -15.62 15.64
CA GLN A 315 1.57 -15.94 14.67
C GLN A 315 2.00 -14.66 13.96
N VAL A 316 3.29 -14.52 13.73
CA VAL A 316 3.88 -13.40 12.99
C VAL A 316 4.64 -13.93 11.79
N PRO A 317 4.74 -13.17 10.69
CA PRO A 317 5.50 -13.59 9.53
C PRO A 317 6.99 -13.67 9.86
N SER A 318 7.72 -14.48 9.09
CA SER A 318 9.17 -14.51 9.19
C SER A 318 9.76 -13.31 8.45
N ILE A 319 10.68 -12.59 9.09
CA ILE A 319 11.45 -11.51 8.46
C ILE A 319 12.83 -12.05 8.14
N PRO A 320 13.28 -12.05 6.87
CA PRO A 320 14.64 -12.47 6.52
C PRO A 320 15.69 -11.61 7.22
N LEU A 321 16.74 -12.24 7.73
CA LEU A 321 17.85 -11.55 8.37
C LEU A 321 18.68 -10.78 7.33
N LEU A 322 18.92 -9.50 7.56
CA LEU A 322 19.91 -8.74 6.81
C LEU A 322 21.26 -8.78 7.54
N PRO A 323 22.26 -9.49 6.99
CA PRO A 323 23.61 -9.47 7.54
C PRO A 323 24.26 -8.10 7.32
N ASP A 324 25.39 -7.83 7.99
CA ASP A 324 26.12 -6.58 7.78
C ASP A 324 26.65 -6.47 6.34
N ILE A 325 25.96 -5.64 5.54
CA ILE A 325 26.30 -5.37 4.14
C ILE A 325 27.21 -4.15 3.98
N HIS A 326 27.31 -3.30 4.98
CA HIS A 326 27.99 -2.00 4.94
C HIS A 326 29.44 -2.10 4.46
N PRO A 327 30.25 -3.09 4.90
CA PRO A 327 31.61 -3.25 4.38
C PRO A 327 31.70 -3.50 2.88
N LEU A 328 30.60 -3.96 2.26
CA LEU A 328 30.53 -4.23 0.82
C LEU A 328 30.03 -3.04 0.02
N VAL A 329 29.08 -2.27 0.55
CA VAL A 329 28.33 -1.26 -0.22
C VAL A 329 28.75 0.17 0.03
N ASP A 330 29.18 0.54 1.23
CA ASP A 330 29.37 1.92 1.65
C ASP A 330 30.45 2.70 0.87
N SER A 331 31.41 2.01 0.26
CA SER A 331 32.40 2.67 -0.58
C SER A 331 31.84 3.23 -1.88
N LEU A 332 30.75 2.62 -2.39
CA LEU A 332 30.12 2.96 -3.68
C LEU A 332 28.77 3.64 -3.51
N TYR A 333 28.00 3.24 -2.51
CA TYR A 333 26.63 3.67 -2.29
C TYR A 333 26.46 4.37 -0.95
N LYS A 334 25.47 5.27 -0.91
CA LYS A 334 24.84 5.73 0.31
C LYS A 334 23.52 4.97 0.45
N ALA A 335 23.22 4.46 1.64
CA ALA A 335 21.90 3.90 1.89
C ALA A 335 20.83 4.95 1.51
N TYR A 336 19.86 4.53 0.72
CA TYR A 336 18.81 5.38 0.20
C TYR A 336 17.47 5.00 0.81
N ASP A 337 17.22 3.70 0.87
CA ASP A 337 16.00 3.14 1.40
C ASP A 337 16.20 1.68 1.83
N ILE A 338 15.41 1.23 2.80
CA ILE A 338 15.39 -0.14 3.31
C ILE A 338 14.00 -0.44 3.82
N GLY A 339 13.50 -1.65 3.60
CA GLY A 339 12.18 -2.00 4.10
C GLY A 339 11.83 -3.47 3.88
N GLN A 340 10.69 -3.85 4.41
CA GLN A 340 10.07 -5.12 4.09
C GLN A 340 9.38 -5.05 2.71
N VAL A 341 9.22 -6.21 2.10
CA VAL A 341 8.28 -6.43 1.01
C VAL A 341 7.22 -7.37 1.58
N GLY A 342 6.18 -6.79 2.11
CA GLY A 342 5.12 -7.47 2.83
C GLY A 342 4.19 -8.30 1.94
N GLN A 343 3.16 -8.88 2.53
CA GLN A 343 2.22 -9.69 1.75
C GLN A 343 1.38 -8.82 0.80
N LEU A 344 1.03 -7.59 1.20
CA LEU A 344 0.38 -6.62 0.34
C LEU A 344 1.24 -6.27 -0.87
N ASP A 345 2.52 -5.95 -0.65
CA ASP A 345 3.45 -5.61 -1.74
C ASP A 345 3.61 -6.75 -2.74
N VAL A 346 3.74 -7.98 -2.24
CA VAL A 346 3.85 -9.17 -3.09
C VAL A 346 2.55 -9.42 -3.86
N HIS A 347 1.39 -9.14 -3.27
CA HIS A 347 0.13 -9.18 -3.98
C HIS A 347 0.14 -8.21 -5.16
N ILE A 348 0.41 -6.95 -4.89
CA ILE A 348 0.48 -5.89 -5.92
C ILE A 348 1.50 -6.23 -7.00
N LEU A 349 2.71 -6.64 -6.61
CA LEU A 349 3.79 -6.97 -7.54
C LEU A 349 3.43 -8.17 -8.44
N THR A 350 2.87 -9.22 -7.87
CA THR A 350 2.51 -10.43 -8.63
C THR A 350 1.30 -10.21 -9.52
N GLU A 351 0.35 -9.39 -9.10
CA GLU A 351 -0.78 -8.98 -9.92
C GLU A 351 -0.34 -8.10 -11.09
N LEU A 352 0.48 -7.09 -10.82
CA LEU A 352 1.00 -6.20 -11.85
C LEU A 352 1.82 -6.95 -12.92
N PHE A 353 2.58 -7.97 -12.52
CA PHE A 353 3.46 -8.73 -13.41
C PHE A 353 2.79 -9.91 -14.09
N GLY A 354 1.78 -10.51 -13.48
CA GLY A 354 1.19 -11.74 -13.99
C GLY A 354 -0.34 -11.79 -13.96
N GLY A 355 -0.97 -10.70 -13.55
CA GLY A 355 -2.41 -10.61 -13.40
C GLY A 355 -2.92 -11.30 -12.12
N ASP A 356 -4.19 -11.14 -11.88
CA ASP A 356 -4.92 -11.65 -10.72
C ASP A 356 -4.73 -13.17 -10.46
N GLU A 357 -4.61 -13.99 -11.52
CA GLU A 357 -4.31 -15.43 -11.36
C GLU A 357 -2.92 -15.66 -10.73
N ALA A 358 -1.91 -14.89 -11.13
CA ALA A 358 -0.56 -15.00 -10.56
C ALA A 358 -0.56 -14.55 -9.09
N ALA A 359 -1.24 -13.46 -8.76
CA ALA A 359 -1.39 -12.99 -7.39
C ALA A 359 -2.07 -14.05 -6.50
N ARG A 360 -3.21 -14.60 -6.90
CA ARG A 360 -3.90 -15.66 -6.16
C ARG A 360 -3.06 -16.91 -5.92
N ASN A 361 -2.20 -17.27 -6.87
CA ASN A 361 -1.37 -18.48 -6.78
C ASN A 361 -0.07 -18.27 -5.98
N LEU A 362 0.52 -17.08 -6.02
CA LEU A 362 1.83 -16.82 -5.42
C LEU A 362 1.72 -16.18 -4.04
N THR A 363 0.87 -15.18 -3.86
CA THR A 363 0.78 -14.40 -2.61
C THR A 363 0.54 -15.26 -1.36
N PRO A 364 -0.34 -16.29 -1.36
CA PRO A 364 -0.54 -17.12 -0.17
C PRO A 364 0.68 -17.95 0.26
N ALA A 365 1.66 -18.13 -0.65
CA ALA A 365 2.90 -18.84 -0.35
C ALA A 365 4.06 -17.90 0.02
N TRP A 366 3.84 -16.61 0.12
CA TRP A 366 4.81 -15.66 0.66
C TRP A 366 5.18 -16.03 2.10
N ASN A 367 6.44 -15.82 2.46
CA ASN A 367 6.97 -16.17 3.77
C ASN A 367 8.09 -15.19 4.20
N GLY A 368 7.92 -13.92 3.85
CA GLY A 368 8.83 -12.85 4.17
C GLY A 368 9.57 -12.27 2.97
N GLY A 369 9.88 -11.00 3.06
CA GLY A 369 10.65 -10.29 2.04
C GLY A 369 11.29 -9.03 2.61
N ILE A 370 12.50 -8.70 2.14
CA ILE A 370 13.19 -7.46 2.48
C ILE A 370 13.87 -6.89 1.25
N TYR A 371 14.01 -5.57 1.21
CA TYR A 371 14.80 -4.89 0.19
C TYR A 371 15.76 -3.87 0.82
N TRP A 372 16.74 -3.49 0.05
CA TRP A 372 17.64 -2.39 0.33
C TRP A 372 17.99 -1.68 -0.98
N ALA A 373 17.95 -0.38 -0.96
CA ALA A 373 18.29 0.48 -2.07
C ALA A 373 19.45 1.40 -1.69
N GLY A 374 20.42 1.51 -2.58
CA GLY A 374 21.56 2.39 -2.40
C GLY A 374 21.73 3.34 -3.57
N GLN A 375 21.92 4.62 -3.25
CA GLN A 375 22.22 5.63 -4.26
C GLN A 375 23.73 5.76 -4.45
N LEU A 376 24.18 5.79 -5.70
CA LEU A 376 25.59 5.98 -6.05
C LEU A 376 26.16 7.26 -5.41
N ARG A 377 27.24 7.13 -4.67
CA ARG A 377 27.97 8.29 -4.09
C ARG A 377 28.53 9.24 -5.15
N SER A 378 28.62 8.81 -6.40
CA SER A 378 29.03 9.65 -7.53
C SER A 378 27.92 10.59 -8.02
N ALA A 379 26.65 10.29 -7.75
CA ALA A 379 25.52 11.16 -8.08
C ALA A 379 25.52 12.39 -7.15
N LYS A 380 25.92 13.56 -7.66
CA LYS A 380 26.11 14.79 -6.87
C LYS A 380 25.02 15.83 -7.12
N THR A 381 24.44 15.87 -8.30
CA THR A 381 23.39 16.82 -8.63
C THR A 381 22.00 16.22 -8.40
N ALA A 382 20.99 17.06 -8.20
CA ALA A 382 19.61 16.61 -8.05
C ALA A 382 19.14 15.81 -9.28
N GLU A 383 19.56 16.21 -10.49
CA GLU A 383 19.24 15.48 -11.72
C GLU A 383 19.89 14.08 -11.76
N GLU A 384 21.16 13.95 -11.36
CA GLU A 384 21.82 12.65 -11.24
C GLU A 384 21.16 11.78 -10.18
N GLN A 385 20.76 12.36 -9.04
CA GLN A 385 20.10 11.65 -7.95
C GLN A 385 18.67 11.20 -8.31
N ALA A 386 17.94 12.00 -9.08
CA ALA A 386 16.62 11.63 -9.58
C ALA A 386 16.66 10.56 -10.70
N ASN A 387 17.84 10.27 -11.26
CA ASN A 387 17.98 9.29 -12.32
C ASN A 387 18.04 7.87 -11.76
N LEU A 388 17.16 6.98 -12.23
CA LEU A 388 17.09 5.58 -11.81
C LEU A 388 18.41 4.81 -11.98
N LYS A 389 19.33 5.26 -12.84
CA LYS A 389 20.67 4.69 -12.98
C LYS A 389 21.55 4.92 -11.76
N SER A 390 21.23 5.93 -10.94
CA SER A 390 21.96 6.20 -9.71
C SER A 390 21.57 5.27 -8.57
N LEU A 391 20.47 4.53 -8.71
CA LEU A 391 19.93 3.64 -7.68
C LEU A 391 20.27 2.18 -8.02
N ALA A 392 20.91 1.49 -7.08
CA ALA A 392 21.02 0.04 -7.07
C ALA A 392 20.06 -0.53 -6.01
N LEU A 393 19.47 -1.68 -6.30
CA LEU A 393 18.45 -2.32 -5.48
C LEU A 393 18.77 -3.80 -5.31
N PHE A 394 18.59 -4.35 -4.11
CA PHE A 394 18.37 -5.78 -3.98
C PHE A 394 17.04 -6.08 -3.28
N TYR A 395 16.50 -7.24 -3.60
CA TYR A 395 15.28 -7.80 -3.02
C TYR A 395 15.48 -9.26 -2.69
N LEU A 396 15.27 -9.64 -1.44
CA LEU A 396 15.23 -11.02 -0.97
C LEU A 396 13.78 -11.42 -0.68
N ALA A 397 13.26 -12.40 -1.40
CA ALA A 397 11.94 -12.98 -1.19
C ALA A 397 12.07 -14.41 -0.66
N ALA A 398 11.37 -14.70 0.41
CA ALA A 398 11.24 -16.04 0.96
C ALA A 398 9.84 -16.62 0.67
N TRP A 399 9.76 -17.91 0.37
CA TRP A 399 8.55 -18.60 -0.03
C TRP A 399 8.35 -19.88 0.79
N ARG A 400 7.10 -20.33 0.92
CA ARG A 400 6.78 -21.56 1.68
C ARG A 400 7.37 -22.81 1.03
N ASN A 401 7.59 -22.82 -0.29
CA ASN A 401 8.15 -23.95 -1.00
C ASN A 401 9.01 -23.53 -2.20
N PRO A 402 9.93 -24.40 -2.67
CA PRO A 402 10.83 -24.11 -3.79
C PRO A 402 10.13 -23.90 -5.14
N ALA A 403 8.98 -24.53 -5.37
CA ALA A 403 8.26 -24.42 -6.63
C ALA A 403 7.70 -22.99 -6.80
N THR A 404 7.15 -22.42 -5.73
CA THR A 404 6.67 -21.02 -5.72
C THR A 404 7.83 -20.03 -5.88
N ALA A 405 8.97 -20.28 -5.22
CA ALA A 405 10.16 -19.46 -5.41
C ALA A 405 10.62 -19.42 -6.88
N GLN A 406 10.64 -20.57 -7.55
CA GLN A 406 10.98 -20.65 -8.97
C GLN A 406 9.94 -19.98 -9.87
N ALA A 407 8.65 -20.14 -9.55
CA ALA A 407 7.56 -19.49 -10.29
C ALA A 407 7.67 -17.96 -10.18
N PHE A 408 7.92 -17.44 -8.99
CA PHE A 408 8.13 -16.00 -8.77
C PHE A 408 9.38 -15.49 -9.51
N ALA A 409 10.52 -16.19 -9.41
CA ALA A 409 11.74 -15.81 -10.11
C ALA A 409 11.52 -15.76 -11.64
N LYS A 410 10.75 -16.70 -12.20
CA LYS A 410 10.37 -16.71 -13.61
C LYS A 410 9.46 -15.55 -13.97
N LEU A 411 8.45 -15.25 -13.13
CA LEU A 411 7.55 -14.12 -13.30
C LEU A 411 8.32 -12.81 -13.32
N TYR A 412 9.18 -12.58 -12.32
CA TYR A 412 10.01 -11.39 -12.22
C TYR A 412 10.94 -11.23 -13.44
N ALA A 413 11.66 -12.28 -13.81
CA ALA A 413 12.53 -12.29 -14.98
C ALA A 413 11.77 -11.97 -16.28
N GLY A 414 10.55 -12.48 -16.44
CA GLY A 414 9.69 -12.25 -17.60
C GLY A 414 9.24 -10.78 -17.72
N ASN A 415 9.22 -10.04 -16.61
CA ASN A 415 8.79 -8.64 -16.58
C ASN A 415 9.93 -7.61 -16.56
N LEU A 416 11.19 -8.02 -16.60
CA LEU A 416 12.32 -7.10 -16.67
C LEU A 416 12.27 -6.16 -17.88
N GLY A 417 11.66 -6.60 -18.99
CA GLY A 417 11.47 -5.77 -20.20
C GLY A 417 10.53 -4.57 -20.00
N ARG A 418 9.66 -4.59 -18.97
CA ARG A 418 8.83 -3.43 -18.59
C ARG A 418 9.66 -2.39 -17.84
N LYS A 419 10.66 -2.83 -17.10
CA LYS A 419 11.51 -2.00 -16.24
C LYS A 419 12.70 -1.42 -16.98
N TYR A 420 13.30 -2.18 -17.92
CA TYR A 420 14.60 -1.89 -18.49
C TYR A 420 14.59 -1.87 -20.01
N SER A 421 15.17 -0.83 -20.59
CA SER A 421 15.54 -0.82 -21.99
C SER A 421 16.89 -1.54 -22.21
N GLY A 422 17.11 -2.03 -23.42
CA GLY A 422 18.35 -2.72 -23.78
C GLY A 422 18.57 -4.05 -23.07
N LEU A 423 17.51 -4.64 -22.51
CA LEU A 423 17.55 -5.92 -21.79
C LEU A 423 18.09 -7.04 -22.69
N LYS A 424 19.13 -7.70 -22.23
CA LYS A 424 19.71 -8.88 -22.89
C LYS A 424 20.13 -9.90 -21.84
N ARG A 425 19.97 -11.20 -22.13
CA ARG A 425 20.52 -12.24 -21.30
C ARG A 425 22.06 -12.19 -21.38
N ASP A 426 22.72 -12.12 -20.23
CA ASP A 426 24.18 -12.08 -20.15
C ASP A 426 24.74 -13.50 -20.05
N THR A 427 25.02 -14.10 -21.22
CA THR A 427 25.55 -15.45 -21.29
C THR A 427 26.97 -15.57 -20.75
N ALA A 428 27.77 -14.50 -20.83
CA ALA A 428 29.13 -14.50 -20.30
C ALA A 428 29.11 -14.50 -18.75
N ALA A 429 28.29 -13.62 -18.15
CA ALA A 429 28.07 -13.64 -16.70
C ALA A 429 27.51 -15.01 -16.25
N GLN A 430 26.57 -15.56 -16.99
CA GLN A 430 25.95 -16.84 -16.65
C GLN A 430 26.92 -18.02 -16.75
N ALA A 431 27.88 -17.99 -17.67
CA ALA A 431 28.92 -19.02 -17.78
C ALA A 431 29.89 -19.05 -16.59
N THR A 432 29.98 -17.96 -15.85
CA THR A 432 30.80 -17.83 -14.63
C THR A 432 29.97 -17.88 -13.35
N ALA A 433 28.69 -18.26 -13.44
CA ALA A 433 27.81 -18.39 -12.29
C ALA A 433 28.29 -19.49 -11.33
N PRO A 434 28.09 -19.33 -10.01
CA PRO A 434 28.39 -20.38 -9.05
C PRO A 434 27.66 -21.68 -9.41
N ASN A 435 28.38 -22.78 -9.46
CA ASN A 435 27.84 -24.12 -9.75
C ASN A 435 27.97 -25.01 -8.50
N ASP A 436 27.18 -24.72 -7.48
CA ASP A 436 27.13 -25.46 -6.23
C ASP A 436 26.05 -26.57 -6.21
N GLY A 437 25.34 -26.76 -7.32
CA GLY A 437 24.24 -27.72 -7.46
C GLY A 437 22.96 -27.33 -6.67
N ARG A 438 22.97 -26.21 -5.95
CA ARG A 438 21.85 -25.73 -5.13
C ARG A 438 21.29 -24.38 -5.58
N THR A 439 22.10 -23.62 -6.31
CA THR A 439 21.83 -22.24 -6.71
C THR A 439 21.60 -22.16 -8.21
N LEU A 440 20.51 -21.50 -8.62
CA LEU A 440 20.21 -21.18 -10.01
C LEU A 440 20.35 -19.67 -10.19
N GLU A 441 21.31 -19.23 -11.00
CA GLU A 441 21.53 -17.82 -11.32
C GLU A 441 21.05 -17.52 -12.75
N GLN A 442 20.34 -16.41 -12.91
CA GLN A 442 20.00 -15.82 -14.20
C GLN A 442 20.57 -14.42 -14.24
N ALA A 443 21.42 -14.10 -15.22
CA ALA A 443 22.05 -12.81 -15.37
C ALA A 443 21.56 -12.11 -16.64
N TYR A 444 21.33 -10.81 -16.52
CA TYR A 444 20.88 -9.93 -17.59
C TYR A 444 21.71 -8.64 -17.59
N SER A 445 21.96 -8.10 -18.78
CA SER A 445 22.52 -6.76 -18.96
C SER A 445 21.41 -5.80 -19.37
N THR A 446 21.46 -4.57 -18.86
CA THR A 446 20.51 -3.49 -19.14
C THR A 446 21.25 -2.16 -19.33
N THR A 447 20.55 -1.13 -19.76
CA THR A 447 21.12 0.24 -19.85
C THR A 447 21.42 0.86 -18.48
N GLU A 448 20.99 0.24 -17.38
CA GLU A 448 21.19 0.72 -16.00
C GLU A 448 22.14 -0.17 -15.19
N GLY A 449 22.72 -1.17 -15.81
CA GLY A 449 23.62 -2.13 -15.18
C GLY A 449 23.09 -3.56 -15.19
N PRO A 450 23.80 -4.49 -14.55
CA PRO A 450 23.39 -5.90 -14.46
C PRO A 450 22.13 -6.09 -13.62
N VAL A 451 21.34 -7.10 -13.98
CA VAL A 451 20.30 -7.70 -13.13
C VAL A 451 20.64 -9.17 -12.93
N VAL A 452 20.72 -9.59 -11.67
CA VAL A 452 20.99 -10.98 -11.33
C VAL A 452 19.86 -11.51 -10.46
N ILE A 453 19.23 -12.60 -10.89
CA ILE A 453 18.17 -13.29 -10.16
C ILE A 453 18.70 -14.65 -9.74
N THR A 454 18.80 -14.87 -8.44
CA THR A 454 19.34 -16.09 -7.86
C THR A 454 18.26 -16.82 -7.07
N THR A 455 18.02 -18.09 -7.35
CA THR A 455 17.10 -18.95 -6.60
C THR A 455 17.87 -20.02 -5.85
N ARG A 456 17.65 -20.12 -4.53
CA ARG A 456 18.22 -21.16 -3.67
C ARG A 456 17.12 -21.74 -2.75
N GLY A 457 16.66 -22.94 -3.07
CA GLY A 457 15.56 -23.57 -2.33
C GLY A 457 14.29 -22.72 -2.33
N LYS A 458 13.91 -22.21 -1.16
CA LYS A 458 12.72 -21.37 -0.96
C LYS A 458 13.00 -19.87 -1.12
N LEU A 459 14.22 -19.48 -1.41
CA LEU A 459 14.67 -18.08 -1.47
C LEU A 459 14.87 -17.64 -2.92
N VAL A 460 14.49 -16.41 -3.20
CA VAL A 460 14.81 -15.69 -4.43
C VAL A 460 15.52 -14.41 -4.04
N PHE A 461 16.73 -14.21 -4.52
CA PHE A 461 17.49 -12.98 -4.31
C PHE A 461 17.74 -12.30 -5.64
N ILE A 462 17.33 -11.06 -5.73
CA ILE A 462 17.38 -10.23 -6.94
C ILE A 462 18.30 -9.06 -6.65
N THR A 463 19.27 -8.81 -7.52
CA THR A 463 20.09 -7.59 -7.48
C THR A 463 19.95 -6.85 -8.79
N GLU A 464 19.80 -5.53 -8.71
CA GLU A 464 19.62 -4.65 -9.86
C GLU A 464 20.61 -3.48 -9.79
N SER A 465 21.33 -3.26 -10.87
CA SER A 465 22.30 -2.16 -11.05
C SER A 465 23.55 -2.22 -10.17
N PHE A 466 23.77 -3.28 -9.42
CA PHE A 466 25.07 -3.52 -8.77
C PHE A 466 26.09 -4.04 -9.78
N PRO A 467 27.39 -3.67 -9.67
CA PRO A 467 28.44 -4.38 -10.40
C PRO A 467 28.37 -5.90 -10.14
N LEU A 468 28.55 -6.73 -11.16
CA LEU A 468 28.35 -8.19 -11.09
C LEU A 468 29.09 -8.85 -9.92
N GLU A 469 30.33 -8.48 -9.68
CA GLU A 469 31.15 -9.01 -8.57
C GLU A 469 30.54 -8.65 -7.20
N LEU A 470 30.07 -7.41 -7.05
CA LEU A 470 29.41 -6.98 -5.83
C LEU A 470 28.06 -7.70 -5.66
N ALA A 471 27.26 -7.81 -6.73
CA ALA A 471 26.01 -8.55 -6.73
C ALA A 471 26.18 -9.99 -6.23
N ARG A 472 27.21 -10.70 -6.69
CA ARG A 472 27.52 -12.07 -6.26
C ARG A 472 28.01 -12.16 -4.82
N ARG A 473 28.82 -11.19 -4.37
CA ARG A 473 29.25 -11.11 -2.97
C ARG A 473 28.06 -10.89 -2.03
N LEU A 474 27.14 -9.98 -2.39
CA LEU A 474 25.90 -9.77 -1.66
C LEU A 474 25.03 -11.03 -1.66
N THR A 475 24.89 -11.69 -2.82
CA THR A 475 24.14 -12.95 -2.94
C THR A 475 24.66 -14.01 -1.97
N SER A 476 25.98 -14.24 -1.93
CA SER A 476 26.60 -15.22 -1.02
C SER A 476 26.35 -14.83 0.44
N LEU A 477 26.68 -13.59 0.82
CA LEU A 477 26.54 -13.09 2.18
C LEU A 477 25.09 -13.22 2.68
N ILE A 478 24.13 -12.75 1.90
CA ILE A 478 22.73 -12.67 2.31
C ILE A 478 22.08 -14.08 2.32
N LEU A 479 22.26 -14.89 1.27
CA LEU A 479 21.68 -16.23 1.24
C LEU A 479 22.31 -17.19 2.25
N ASP A 480 23.60 -17.04 2.58
CA ASP A 480 24.27 -17.86 3.60
C ASP A 480 23.83 -17.47 5.01
N ALA A 481 23.45 -16.20 5.24
CA ALA A 481 22.94 -15.73 6.53
C ALA A 481 21.56 -16.30 6.88
N GLN A 482 20.76 -16.72 5.90
CA GLN A 482 19.40 -17.26 6.16
C GLN A 482 19.43 -18.68 6.80
N GLY A 483 20.59 -19.29 6.96
CA GLY A 483 20.74 -20.60 7.61
C GLY A 483 20.19 -21.76 6.81
N THR A 484 20.21 -22.97 7.40
CA THR A 484 19.82 -24.24 6.77
C THR A 484 18.33 -24.59 6.94
N GLY A 485 17.42 -23.59 7.07
CA GLY A 485 15.99 -23.84 6.95
C GLY A 485 15.06 -23.35 8.05
N GLU A 486 15.56 -22.83 9.16
CA GLU A 486 14.73 -22.07 10.12
C GLU A 486 15.17 -20.62 10.14
N MET A 487 14.31 -19.73 9.67
CA MET A 487 14.49 -18.29 9.84
C MET A 487 14.32 -17.96 11.33
N LYS A 488 15.34 -17.39 11.95
CA LYS A 488 15.20 -16.89 13.32
C LYS A 488 14.43 -15.59 13.29
N MET A 489 13.30 -15.55 14.00
CA MET A 489 12.57 -14.31 14.26
C MET A 489 13.49 -13.32 14.98
N ALA A 490 13.59 -12.10 14.46
CA ALA A 490 14.03 -10.97 15.25
C ALA A 490 12.90 -10.66 16.24
N MET A 491 13.10 -10.99 17.53
CA MET A 491 12.16 -10.65 18.58
C MET A 491 12.18 -9.15 18.80
N ALA A 492 11.07 -8.47 18.51
CA ALA A 492 10.86 -7.07 18.90
C ALA A 492 10.81 -6.96 20.43
N GLY A 493 11.95 -6.79 21.04
CA GLY A 493 12.12 -6.65 22.49
C GLY A 493 13.13 -5.55 22.81
N GLY A 494 13.03 -4.38 22.21
CA GLY A 494 13.88 -3.21 22.45
C GLY A 494 13.11 -2.09 23.13
N LYS A 495 13.64 -1.56 24.24
CA LYS A 495 13.16 -0.34 24.89
C LYS A 495 13.29 0.84 23.92
N ALA A 496 12.27 1.69 23.89
CA ALA A 496 12.26 2.94 23.16
C ALA A 496 13.58 3.74 23.36
N VAL A 497 14.30 3.97 22.29
CA VAL A 497 15.48 4.84 22.24
C VAL A 497 15.05 6.21 21.77
N ALA A 498 15.61 7.25 22.39
CA ALA A 498 15.28 8.64 22.11
C ALA A 498 15.55 9.02 20.64
N ARG A 499 14.61 9.75 20.06
CA ARG A 499 14.58 10.22 18.67
C ARG A 499 15.71 11.17 18.31
N THR A 500 16.29 10.99 17.14
CA THR A 500 16.99 12.02 16.38
C THR A 500 16.30 12.23 15.04
N GLU A 501 16.22 13.47 14.59
CA GLU A 501 15.52 13.89 13.36
C GLU A 501 16.25 13.42 12.08
N ALA A 502 16.03 12.20 11.65
CA ALA A 502 16.45 11.69 10.35
C ALA A 502 15.31 10.90 9.69
N GLY A 503 15.21 10.94 8.38
CA GLY A 503 14.00 10.51 7.64
C GLY A 503 13.72 9.00 7.74
N LYS A 504 12.48 8.65 7.97
CA LYS A 504 11.94 7.29 8.11
C LYS A 504 11.89 6.55 6.77
N ALA A 505 12.08 5.24 6.74
CA ALA A 505 11.74 4.36 5.64
C ALA A 505 10.60 3.43 6.07
N GLU A 506 9.76 3.01 5.13
CA GLU A 506 8.58 2.17 5.37
C GLU A 506 8.47 1.02 4.36
N PRO A 507 7.57 0.03 4.53
CA PRO A 507 7.35 -1.01 3.55
C PRO A 507 7.00 -0.41 2.18
N LEU A 508 7.26 -1.15 1.13
CA LEU A 508 7.25 -0.66 -0.25
C LEU A 508 5.95 0.07 -0.66
N SER A 509 4.80 -0.38 -0.16
CA SER A 509 3.49 0.29 -0.31
C SER A 509 3.06 1.08 0.93
N GLY A 510 3.76 0.94 2.05
CA GLY A 510 3.36 1.45 3.36
C GLY A 510 3.20 2.96 3.40
N ASP A 511 4.15 3.70 2.84
CA ASP A 511 4.06 5.17 2.74
C ASP A 511 2.83 5.63 1.96
N VAL A 512 2.41 4.89 0.94
CA VAL A 512 1.18 5.19 0.20
C VAL A 512 -0.04 4.94 1.07
N VAL A 513 -0.12 3.78 1.71
CA VAL A 513 -1.22 3.42 2.62
C VAL A 513 -1.34 4.46 3.72
N ARG A 514 -0.27 4.70 4.46
CA ARG A 514 -0.23 5.63 5.57
C ARG A 514 -0.59 7.05 5.16
N PHE A 515 0.01 7.55 4.08
CA PHE A 515 -0.29 8.89 3.59
C PHE A 515 -1.76 9.04 3.20
N MET A 516 -2.35 8.02 2.56
CA MET A 516 -3.75 8.05 2.13
C MET A 516 -4.70 7.94 3.33
N ALA A 517 -4.45 7.05 4.29
CA ALA A 517 -5.24 6.89 5.51
C ALA A 517 -5.30 8.19 6.34
N HIS A 518 -4.18 8.89 6.47
CA HIS A 518 -4.14 10.17 7.21
C HIS A 518 -4.84 11.36 6.52
N CYS A 519 -5.34 11.18 5.31
CA CYS A 519 -6.03 12.25 4.57
C CYS A 519 -7.54 12.25 4.75
N GLY A 520 -8.11 11.27 5.44
CA GLY A 520 -9.55 11.14 5.71
C GLY A 520 -10.24 10.06 4.88
N VAL A 521 -11.50 9.77 5.22
CA VAL A 521 -12.27 8.69 4.62
C VAL A 521 -12.42 8.84 3.10
N MET A 522 -12.20 7.76 2.39
CA MET A 522 -12.24 7.72 0.94
C MET A 522 -13.67 7.52 0.41
N LYS A 523 -14.01 8.30 -0.60
CA LYS A 523 -15.30 8.23 -1.29
C LYS A 523 -15.66 6.81 -1.75
N ALA A 524 -14.69 6.05 -2.21
CA ALA A 524 -14.90 4.66 -2.63
C ALA A 524 -15.47 3.78 -1.52
N ALA A 525 -15.01 3.96 -0.27
CA ALA A 525 -15.53 3.24 0.89
C ALA A 525 -16.97 3.67 1.22
N VAL A 526 -17.25 4.98 1.16
CA VAL A 526 -18.59 5.53 1.40
C VAL A 526 -19.59 5.04 0.36
N ASP A 527 -19.23 5.08 -0.92
CA ASP A 527 -20.08 4.62 -2.03
C ASP A 527 -20.37 3.11 -1.92
N ALA A 528 -19.37 2.30 -1.57
CA ALA A 528 -19.52 0.87 -1.35
C ALA A 528 -20.48 0.58 -0.18
N ALA A 529 -20.33 1.27 0.93
CA ALA A 529 -21.19 1.16 2.09
C ALA A 529 -22.65 1.53 1.76
N ALA A 530 -22.86 2.65 1.05
CA ALA A 530 -24.21 3.10 0.65
C ALA A 530 -24.91 2.13 -0.30
N GLN A 531 -24.17 1.41 -1.15
CA GLN A 531 -24.74 0.39 -2.03
C GLN A 531 -25.09 -0.91 -1.27
N ALA A 532 -24.26 -1.32 -0.33
CA ALA A 532 -24.53 -2.49 0.52
C ALA A 532 -25.73 -2.31 1.44
N GLY A 533 -26.07 -1.08 1.81
CA GLY A 533 -27.24 -0.74 2.63
C GLY A 533 -28.58 -0.75 1.88
N ARG A 534 -28.57 -0.83 0.54
CA ARG A 534 -29.77 -0.89 -0.32
C ARG A 534 -30.19 -2.31 -0.59
#